data_cd651aa0a42f8a34505fee2083e4983f
#
_entry.id   cd651aa0a42f8a34505fee2083e4983f
#
_cell.length_a   1.000
_cell.length_b   1.000
_cell.length_c   1.000
_cell.angle_alpha   90.00
_cell.angle_beta   90.00
_cell.angle_gamma   90.00
#
_symmetry.space_group_name_H-M   'P 1'
#
loop_
_entity.id
_entity.type
_entity.pdbx_description
1 polymer ?
#
loop_
_entity_poly.entity_id
_entity_poly.type
_entity_poly.pdbx_seq_one_letter_code
_entity_poly.pdbx_strand_id
1 'polypeptide(L)'
;MSEQTSNPANAGEVPWQMQMYRKSLKKRQKVELLSKLMGPSAGKRCVMISGHDNNGAMNYEFRAGGGTWTWGQVYDDGIAEMSEFLGDPVAHIDINKFPWPDNSFDVLIIIDVHEHFSDLDGFNREIARVVAPGGMAIVTTPNGNTSLPVAFVKRHVGMGPEIYGHVVQGYRVNELQKMMSSVGLTPVNWGGYSKFFTESAELAINLAYVKIILKKKEHPDVMVGTIAPTNKKEMAAVQKEMRMYSLIFPFMYLFSLLDKLIPGRGGYAVAVSARKRA
;
A
#
# COMPACT_ATOMS: atom_id res chain seq x y z
N MET A 1 15.12 -11.73 28.46
CA MET A 1 15.62 -10.34 28.35
C MET A 1 16.32 -10.25 27.01
N SER A 2 15.60 -9.83 25.99
CA SER A 2 16.13 -9.61 24.65
C SER A 2 16.38 -8.12 24.51
N GLU A 3 17.65 -7.75 24.40
CA GLU A 3 18.11 -6.40 24.11
C GLU A 3 17.50 -5.94 22.79
N GLN A 4 16.71 -4.88 22.85
CA GLN A 4 16.34 -4.10 21.68
C GLN A 4 17.62 -3.48 21.14
N THR A 5 18.20 -4.06 20.10
CA THR A 5 19.25 -3.43 19.32
C THR A 5 18.68 -2.20 18.64
N SER A 6 18.89 -1.05 19.27
CA SER A 6 18.69 0.25 18.65
C SER A 6 19.66 0.38 17.48
N ASN A 7 19.12 0.41 16.26
CA ASN A 7 19.89 0.72 15.05
C ASN A 7 20.45 2.15 15.18
N PRO A 8 21.79 2.38 15.15
CA PRO A 8 22.38 3.69 15.25
C PRO A 8 22.37 4.40 13.88
N ALA A 9 21.18 4.65 13.33
CA ALA A 9 21.05 5.64 12.28
C ALA A 9 21.09 7.02 12.92
N ASN A 10 22.11 7.81 12.61
CA ASN A 10 22.39 9.19 13.00
C ASN A 10 21.30 9.88 13.81
N ALA A 11 21.53 10.07 15.10
CA ALA A 11 20.63 10.76 16.01
C ALA A 11 20.36 12.19 15.48
N GLY A 12 19.25 12.38 14.74
CA GLY A 12 18.81 13.69 14.28
C GLY A 12 18.15 13.75 12.91
N GLU A 13 18.42 12.84 11.98
CA GLU A 13 17.88 12.94 10.64
C GLU A 13 16.73 11.92 10.41
N VAL A 14 15.56 12.43 9.97
CA VAL A 14 14.41 11.58 9.65
C VAL A 14 14.75 10.72 8.41
N PRO A 15 14.65 9.40 8.48
CA PRO A 15 14.93 8.52 7.34
C PRO A 15 14.16 8.95 6.09
N TRP A 16 14.77 8.82 4.90
CA TRP A 16 14.19 9.28 3.64
C TRP A 16 12.82 8.60 3.34
N GLN A 17 12.65 7.34 3.74
CA GLN A 17 11.38 6.61 3.63
C GLN A 17 10.26 7.36 4.37
N MET A 18 10.53 7.80 5.60
CA MET A 18 9.57 8.54 6.41
C MET A 18 9.35 9.96 5.89
N GLN A 19 10.38 10.62 5.34
CA GLN A 19 10.22 11.91 4.68
C GLN A 19 9.25 11.81 3.50
N MET A 20 9.36 10.76 2.68
CA MET A 20 8.45 10.50 1.59
C MET A 20 7.04 10.16 2.06
N TYR A 21 6.92 9.28 3.03
CA TYR A 21 5.61 8.90 3.59
C TYR A 21 4.84 10.12 4.10
N ARG A 22 5.51 11.00 4.87
CA ARG A 22 4.89 12.23 5.40
C ARG A 22 4.33 13.13 4.29
N LYS A 23 4.87 13.05 3.09
CA LYS A 23 4.44 13.80 1.89
C LYS A 23 3.60 12.99 0.91
N SER A 24 3.20 11.77 1.24
CA SER A 24 2.30 10.97 0.42
C SER A 24 0.88 11.04 0.96
N LEU A 25 -0.02 11.71 0.23
CA LEU A 25 -1.43 11.83 0.61
C LEU A 25 -2.10 10.45 0.68
N LYS A 26 -1.92 9.65 -0.36
CA LYS A 26 -2.56 8.31 -0.47
C LYS A 26 -2.03 7.33 0.56
N LYS A 27 -0.70 7.24 0.76
CA LYS A 27 -0.12 6.30 1.75
C LYS A 27 -0.57 6.63 3.17
N ARG A 28 -0.67 7.91 3.52
CA ARG A 28 -1.19 8.35 4.83
C ARG A 28 -2.66 7.98 5.02
N GLN A 29 -3.52 8.29 4.05
CA GLN A 29 -4.94 7.94 4.09
C GLN A 29 -5.14 6.41 4.10
N LYS A 30 -4.29 5.65 3.39
CA LYS A 30 -4.27 4.19 3.39
C LYS A 30 -4.00 3.66 4.81
N VAL A 31 -2.91 4.09 5.44
CA VAL A 31 -2.56 3.66 6.80
C VAL A 31 -3.67 4.02 7.78
N GLU A 32 -4.21 5.24 7.71
CA GLU A 32 -5.33 5.69 8.57
C GLU A 32 -6.56 4.75 8.42
N LEU A 33 -6.98 4.47 7.19
CA LEU A 33 -8.12 3.58 6.94
C LEU A 33 -7.86 2.16 7.43
N LEU A 34 -6.69 1.58 7.07
CA LEU A 34 -6.37 0.20 7.43
C LEU A 34 -6.22 0.04 8.94
N SER A 35 -5.61 1.01 9.65
CA SER A 35 -5.55 1.03 11.11
C SER A 35 -6.94 1.09 11.75
N LYS A 36 -7.84 1.90 11.17
CA LYS A 36 -9.25 1.96 11.63
C LYS A 36 -9.99 0.64 11.43
N LEU A 37 -9.78 -0.05 10.30
CA LEU A 37 -10.40 -1.35 10.02
C LEU A 37 -9.81 -2.46 10.89
N MET A 38 -8.52 -2.40 11.18
CA MET A 38 -7.79 -3.36 12.01
C MET A 38 -8.18 -3.26 13.49
N GLY A 39 -8.39 -2.05 13.98
CA GLY A 39 -8.49 -1.77 15.40
C GLY A 39 -7.15 -1.96 16.15
N PRO A 40 -7.16 -2.07 17.48
CA PRO A 40 -5.95 -2.24 18.28
C PRO A 40 -5.17 -3.51 17.90
N SER A 41 -3.84 -3.36 17.69
CA SER A 41 -2.92 -4.47 17.35
C SER A 41 -2.07 -4.95 18.54
N ALA A 42 -2.07 -4.23 19.65
CA ALA A 42 -1.31 -4.61 20.84
C ALA A 42 -1.63 -6.06 21.28
N GLY A 43 -0.61 -6.86 21.52
CA GLY A 43 -0.71 -8.27 21.89
C GLY A 43 -1.09 -9.24 20.76
N LYS A 44 -1.25 -8.76 19.52
CA LYS A 44 -1.59 -9.57 18.36
C LYS A 44 -0.36 -9.93 17.53
N ARG A 45 -0.40 -11.09 16.91
CA ARG A 45 0.52 -11.51 15.86
C ARG A 45 0.01 -10.95 14.54
N CYS A 46 0.77 -10.05 13.95
CA CYS A 46 0.37 -9.32 12.75
C CYS A 46 1.32 -9.62 11.60
N VAL A 47 0.79 -9.66 10.39
CA VAL A 47 1.60 -9.70 9.16
C VAL A 47 1.08 -8.69 8.16
N MET A 48 1.99 -8.04 7.45
CA MET A 48 1.67 -7.21 6.31
C MET A 48 2.41 -7.74 5.08
N ILE A 49 1.67 -7.95 4.00
CA ILE A 49 2.22 -8.31 2.68
C ILE A 49 1.90 -7.16 1.73
N SER A 50 2.89 -6.71 0.98
CA SER A 50 2.76 -5.64 -0.01
C SER A 50 3.22 -6.06 -1.39
N GLY A 51 2.67 -5.39 -2.41
CA GLY A 51 3.13 -5.42 -3.77
C GLY A 51 4.30 -4.46 -4.02
N HIS A 52 4.32 -3.82 -5.17
CA HIS A 52 5.27 -2.76 -5.49
C HIS A 52 5.09 -1.50 -4.60
N ASP A 53 5.97 -0.52 -4.77
CA ASP A 53 5.89 0.82 -4.14
C ASP A 53 6.00 0.87 -2.61
N ASN A 54 6.47 -0.19 -1.98
CA ASN A 54 6.68 -0.20 -0.54
C ASN A 54 8.19 -0.06 -0.21
N ASN A 55 8.51 0.93 0.61
CA ASN A 55 9.86 1.19 1.10
C ASN A 55 10.00 1.03 2.62
N GLY A 56 9.03 0.35 3.26
CA GLY A 56 9.01 0.09 4.69
C GLY A 56 8.34 1.17 5.55
N ALA A 57 8.07 2.36 5.03
CA ALA A 57 7.51 3.43 5.86
C ALA A 57 6.09 3.12 6.39
N MET A 58 5.23 2.49 5.60
CA MET A 58 3.91 2.05 6.09
C MET A 58 4.03 0.95 7.16
N ASN A 59 4.98 0.03 7.00
CA ASN A 59 5.30 -1.00 7.98
C ASN A 59 5.70 -0.38 9.33
N TYR A 60 6.56 0.64 9.28
CA TYR A 60 6.98 1.39 10.46
C TYR A 60 5.78 2.02 11.20
N GLU A 61 4.86 2.64 10.47
CA GLU A 61 3.65 3.25 11.04
C GLU A 61 2.71 2.20 11.67
N PHE A 62 2.50 1.05 11.01
CA PHE A 62 1.68 -0.02 11.60
C PHE A 62 2.31 -0.58 12.87
N ARG A 63 3.63 -0.78 12.89
CA ARG A 63 4.36 -1.26 14.07
C ARG A 63 4.22 -0.30 15.26
N ALA A 64 4.17 1.00 15.01
CA ALA A 64 3.98 2.00 16.06
C ALA A 64 2.63 1.85 16.80
N GLY A 65 1.64 1.21 16.20
CA GLY A 65 0.36 0.85 16.82
C GLY A 65 0.42 -0.33 17.80
N GLY A 66 1.61 -0.94 17.98
CA GLY A 66 1.83 -2.14 18.81
C GLY A 66 1.63 -3.45 18.05
N GLY A 67 1.72 -4.59 18.78
CA GLY A 67 1.68 -5.95 18.21
C GLY A 67 3.06 -6.47 17.80
N THR A 68 3.11 -7.77 17.48
CA THR A 68 4.29 -8.42 16.91
C THR A 68 4.10 -8.54 15.41
N TRP A 69 4.97 -7.89 14.65
CA TRP A 69 4.82 -7.79 13.20
C TRP A 69 5.80 -8.68 12.45
N THR A 70 5.29 -9.26 11.36
CA THR A 70 6.04 -9.96 10.32
C THR A 70 5.81 -9.25 8.99
N TRP A 71 6.82 -9.23 8.12
CA TRP A 71 6.80 -8.47 6.88
C TRP A 71 6.99 -9.39 5.69
N GLY A 72 6.17 -9.18 4.65
CA GLY A 72 6.27 -9.86 3.37
C GLY A 72 6.19 -8.88 2.20
N GLN A 73 6.93 -9.18 1.15
CA GLN A 73 6.94 -8.46 -0.12
C GLN A 73 6.81 -9.46 -1.26
N VAL A 74 5.92 -9.18 -2.22
CA VAL A 74 5.70 -10.09 -3.36
C VAL A 74 6.80 -9.95 -4.42
N TYR A 75 7.39 -8.77 -4.53
CA TYR A 75 8.47 -8.49 -5.48
C TYR A 75 9.78 -8.29 -4.74
N ASP A 76 10.91 -8.66 -5.38
CA ASP A 76 12.24 -8.59 -4.76
C ASP A 76 12.77 -7.17 -4.58
N ASP A 77 12.24 -6.23 -5.35
CA ASP A 77 12.66 -4.84 -5.30
C ASP A 77 12.39 -4.22 -3.92
N GLY A 78 13.44 -3.70 -3.33
CA GLY A 78 13.37 -3.01 -2.03
C GLY A 78 13.38 -3.89 -0.78
N ILE A 79 13.39 -5.23 -0.88
CA ILE A 79 13.40 -6.13 0.29
C ILE A 79 14.60 -5.85 1.21
N ALA A 80 15.80 -5.70 0.64
CA ALA A 80 17.01 -5.48 1.40
C ALA A 80 16.97 -4.13 2.15
N GLU A 81 16.58 -3.06 1.45
CA GLU A 81 16.43 -1.72 2.02
C GLU A 81 15.32 -1.65 3.07
N MET A 82 14.21 -2.36 2.84
CA MET A 82 13.14 -2.46 3.84
C MET A 82 13.62 -3.17 5.09
N SER A 83 14.35 -4.28 4.94
CA SER A 83 14.90 -5.06 6.07
C SER A 83 15.91 -4.21 6.86
N GLU A 84 16.81 -3.49 6.18
CA GLU A 84 17.74 -2.55 6.81
C GLU A 84 17.00 -1.44 7.58
N PHE A 85 15.99 -0.83 6.95
CA PHE A 85 15.23 0.27 7.54
C PHE A 85 14.38 -0.16 8.74
N LEU A 86 13.74 -1.33 8.65
CA LEU A 86 12.87 -1.84 9.70
C LEU A 86 13.65 -2.49 10.85
N GLY A 87 14.88 -2.95 10.59
CA GLY A 87 15.65 -3.76 11.52
C GLY A 87 15.09 -5.18 11.69
N ASP A 88 14.21 -5.60 10.79
CA ASP A 88 13.52 -6.88 10.78
C ASP A 88 13.63 -7.54 9.40
N PRO A 89 13.69 -8.88 9.29
CA PRO A 89 13.68 -9.54 8.00
C PRO A 89 12.35 -9.35 7.29
N VAL A 90 12.41 -9.07 5.98
CA VAL A 90 11.27 -9.04 5.06
C VAL A 90 11.32 -10.29 4.20
N ALA A 91 10.28 -11.12 4.26
CA ALA A 91 10.21 -12.34 3.47
C ALA A 91 9.76 -12.05 2.04
N HIS A 92 10.39 -12.68 1.05
CA HIS A 92 9.83 -12.77 -0.30
C HIS A 92 8.62 -13.71 -0.28
N ILE A 93 7.51 -13.31 -0.89
CA ILE A 93 6.24 -14.04 -0.86
C ILE A 93 5.93 -14.65 -2.22
N ASP A 94 5.91 -15.99 -2.28
CA ASP A 94 5.20 -16.70 -3.33
C ASP A 94 3.70 -16.58 -3.06
N ILE A 95 2.95 -16.00 -4.01
CA ILE A 95 1.50 -15.79 -3.86
C ILE A 95 0.71 -17.09 -3.70
N ASN A 96 1.25 -18.22 -4.13
CA ASN A 96 0.61 -19.54 -4.02
C ASN A 96 1.05 -20.33 -2.79
N LYS A 97 2.09 -19.86 -2.06
CA LYS A 97 2.63 -20.58 -0.91
C LYS A 97 3.35 -19.65 0.06
N PHE A 98 2.64 -19.17 1.07
CA PHE A 98 3.25 -18.33 2.10
C PHE A 98 4.20 -19.16 3.00
N PRO A 99 5.33 -18.57 3.43
CA PRO A 99 6.34 -19.30 4.22
C PRO A 99 5.94 -19.55 5.68
N TRP A 100 4.70 -19.25 6.05
CA TRP A 100 4.22 -19.36 7.42
C TRP A 100 3.26 -20.52 7.61
N PRO A 101 3.24 -21.14 8.82
CA PRO A 101 2.28 -22.19 9.16
C PRO A 101 0.83 -21.70 9.15
N ASP A 102 -0.11 -22.65 9.17
CA ASP A 102 -1.54 -22.38 9.33
C ASP A 102 -1.81 -21.62 10.65
N ASN A 103 -2.79 -20.71 10.62
CA ASN A 103 -3.27 -20.03 11.81
C ASN A 103 -2.18 -19.22 12.57
N SER A 104 -1.19 -18.72 11.85
CA SER A 104 -0.04 -18.00 12.42
C SER A 104 -0.37 -16.58 12.88
N PHE A 105 -1.38 -15.92 12.29
CA PHE A 105 -1.61 -14.50 12.48
C PHE A 105 -3.03 -14.17 12.92
N ASP A 106 -3.12 -13.27 13.88
CA ASP A 106 -4.40 -12.70 14.35
C ASP A 106 -4.87 -11.56 13.45
N VAL A 107 -3.92 -10.90 12.76
CA VAL A 107 -4.18 -9.85 11.75
C VAL A 107 -3.28 -10.04 10.55
N LEU A 108 -3.86 -10.04 9.36
CA LEU A 108 -3.15 -10.03 8.10
C LEU A 108 -3.60 -8.81 7.26
N ILE A 109 -2.66 -8.03 6.74
CA ILE A 109 -2.91 -6.90 5.85
C ILE A 109 -2.27 -7.18 4.50
N ILE A 110 -3.05 -7.12 3.42
CA ILE A 110 -2.59 -7.18 2.03
C ILE A 110 -2.73 -5.79 1.41
N ILE A 111 -1.62 -5.25 0.91
CA ILE A 111 -1.57 -3.91 0.32
C ILE A 111 -1.20 -3.99 -1.15
N ASP A 112 -2.17 -3.65 -2.00
CA ASP A 112 -1.99 -3.45 -3.44
C ASP A 112 -1.23 -4.62 -4.10
N VAL A 113 -1.76 -5.84 -3.95
CA VAL A 113 -1.23 -7.08 -4.53
C VAL A 113 -2.21 -7.66 -5.56
N HIS A 114 -3.50 -7.68 -5.25
CA HIS A 114 -4.51 -8.37 -6.05
C HIS A 114 -4.59 -7.87 -7.50
N GLU A 115 -4.38 -6.59 -7.74
CA GLU A 115 -4.43 -5.98 -9.08
C GLU A 115 -3.30 -6.41 -10.01
N HIS A 116 -2.27 -7.03 -9.48
CA HIS A 116 -1.09 -7.47 -10.25
C HIS A 116 -1.19 -8.90 -10.77
N PHE A 117 -2.23 -9.66 -10.40
CA PHE A 117 -2.37 -11.06 -10.77
C PHE A 117 -3.75 -11.37 -11.34
N SER A 118 -3.79 -12.22 -12.38
CA SER A 118 -5.04 -12.68 -13.00
C SER A 118 -5.65 -13.87 -12.27
N ASP A 119 -4.84 -14.74 -11.67
CA ASP A 119 -5.28 -15.87 -10.85
C ASP A 119 -4.96 -15.61 -9.38
N LEU A 120 -5.99 -15.50 -8.57
CA LEU A 120 -5.93 -15.18 -7.16
C LEU A 120 -6.44 -16.31 -6.25
N ASP A 121 -6.84 -17.43 -6.82
CA ASP A 121 -7.45 -18.51 -6.03
C ASP A 121 -6.45 -19.11 -5.04
N GLY A 122 -5.21 -19.36 -5.46
CA GLY A 122 -4.11 -19.79 -4.58
C GLY A 122 -3.83 -18.76 -3.50
N PHE A 123 -3.67 -17.51 -3.90
CA PHE A 123 -3.38 -16.39 -3.00
C PHE A 123 -4.44 -16.21 -1.90
N ASN A 124 -5.71 -16.22 -2.28
CA ASN A 124 -6.81 -16.05 -1.34
C ASN A 124 -6.91 -17.26 -0.37
N ARG A 125 -6.62 -18.48 -0.83
CA ARG A 125 -6.53 -19.66 0.05
C ARG A 125 -5.39 -19.52 1.07
N GLU A 126 -4.23 -19.03 0.66
CA GLU A 126 -3.10 -18.79 1.56
C GLU A 126 -3.42 -17.70 2.60
N ILE A 127 -4.08 -16.60 2.20
CA ILE A 127 -4.61 -15.58 3.13
C ILE A 127 -5.49 -16.25 4.20
N ALA A 128 -6.45 -17.07 3.80
CA ALA A 128 -7.35 -17.74 4.73
C ALA A 128 -6.63 -18.78 5.59
N ARG A 129 -5.62 -19.47 5.04
CA ARG A 129 -4.85 -20.51 5.75
C ARG A 129 -4.06 -19.93 6.92
N VAL A 130 -3.31 -18.84 6.68
CA VAL A 130 -2.41 -18.27 7.70
C VAL A 130 -3.12 -17.41 8.76
N VAL A 131 -4.32 -16.93 8.48
CA VAL A 131 -5.15 -16.23 9.48
C VAL A 131 -5.67 -17.21 10.51
N ALA A 132 -5.50 -16.90 11.80
CA ALA A 132 -5.97 -17.71 12.91
C ALA A 132 -7.51 -17.70 13.03
N PRO A 133 -8.16 -18.74 13.62
CA PRO A 133 -9.56 -18.68 13.98
C PRO A 133 -9.89 -17.43 14.81
N GLY A 134 -10.95 -16.70 14.47
CA GLY A 134 -11.29 -15.40 15.05
C GLY A 134 -10.43 -14.22 14.57
N GLY A 135 -9.36 -14.50 13.85
CA GLY A 135 -8.47 -13.49 13.26
C GLY A 135 -9.08 -12.75 12.07
N MET A 136 -8.37 -11.75 11.56
CA MET A 136 -8.84 -10.83 10.52
C MET A 136 -7.84 -10.73 9.37
N ALA A 137 -8.36 -10.79 8.13
CA ALA A 137 -7.66 -10.35 6.93
C ALA A 137 -8.20 -8.99 6.49
N ILE A 138 -7.32 -8.08 6.04
CA ILE A 138 -7.66 -6.79 5.44
C ILE A 138 -6.97 -6.71 4.09
N VAL A 139 -7.74 -6.49 3.03
CA VAL A 139 -7.23 -6.39 1.65
C VAL A 139 -7.53 -5.01 1.11
N THR A 140 -6.55 -4.33 0.54
CA THR A 140 -6.74 -3.06 -0.17
C THR A 140 -6.23 -3.15 -1.60
N THR A 141 -6.96 -2.48 -2.50
CA THR A 141 -6.63 -2.36 -3.92
C THR A 141 -7.15 -1.03 -4.50
N PRO A 142 -6.69 -0.59 -5.67
CA PRO A 142 -7.41 0.41 -6.43
C PRO A 142 -8.87 0.00 -6.65
N ASN A 143 -9.76 0.99 -6.73
CA ASN A 143 -11.18 0.72 -6.98
C ASN A 143 -11.41 0.37 -8.45
N GLY A 144 -11.97 -0.80 -8.73
CA GLY A 144 -12.34 -1.28 -10.06
C GLY A 144 -13.47 -0.50 -10.75
N ASN A 145 -14.03 0.53 -10.12
CA ASN A 145 -15.06 1.36 -10.73
C ASN A 145 -14.47 2.35 -11.73
N THR A 146 -14.47 1.98 -12.99
CA THR A 146 -13.93 2.77 -14.10
C THR A 146 -14.76 4.02 -14.45
N SER A 147 -15.97 4.15 -13.89
CA SER A 147 -16.85 5.31 -14.12
C SER A 147 -16.53 6.48 -13.18
N LEU A 148 -15.63 6.32 -12.23
CA LEU A 148 -15.17 7.43 -11.39
C LEU A 148 -14.47 8.50 -12.25
N PRO A 149 -14.80 9.82 -12.09
CA PRO A 149 -14.34 10.87 -12.99
C PRO A 149 -12.82 10.88 -13.23
N VAL A 150 -12.01 10.82 -12.17
CA VAL A 150 -10.55 10.84 -12.32
C VAL A 150 -10.01 9.55 -12.92
N ALA A 151 -10.63 8.37 -12.65
CA ALA A 151 -10.27 7.12 -13.29
C ALA A 151 -10.55 7.14 -14.81
N PHE A 152 -11.65 7.78 -15.21
CA PHE A 152 -11.95 8.03 -16.62
C PHE A 152 -10.88 8.92 -17.26
N VAL A 153 -10.53 10.05 -16.63
CA VAL A 153 -9.47 10.95 -17.14
C VAL A 153 -8.14 10.24 -17.25
N LYS A 154 -7.71 9.50 -16.22
CA LYS A 154 -6.44 8.74 -16.22
C LYS A 154 -6.28 7.88 -17.48
N ARG A 155 -7.29 7.14 -17.85
CA ARG A 155 -7.25 6.28 -19.06
C ARG A 155 -7.07 7.09 -20.35
N HIS A 156 -7.69 8.26 -20.45
CA HIS A 156 -7.61 9.11 -21.65
C HIS A 156 -6.28 9.87 -21.77
N VAL A 157 -5.59 10.09 -20.66
CA VAL A 157 -4.29 10.79 -20.66
C VAL A 157 -3.10 9.83 -20.65
N GLY A 158 -3.34 8.53 -20.81
CA GLY A 158 -2.29 7.49 -20.83
C GLY A 158 -1.73 7.16 -19.44
N MET A 159 -2.54 7.34 -18.39
CA MET A 159 -2.25 6.95 -17.01
C MET A 159 -3.16 5.79 -16.59
N GLY A 160 -3.36 4.83 -17.50
CA GLY A 160 -4.12 3.61 -17.26
C GLY A 160 -3.43 2.65 -16.28
N PRO A 161 -4.07 1.52 -15.93
CA PRO A 161 -3.53 0.55 -14.98
C PRO A 161 -2.18 -0.03 -15.41
N GLU A 162 -1.95 -0.15 -16.71
CA GLU A 162 -0.75 -0.76 -17.31
C GLU A 162 0.53 -0.01 -16.89
N ILE A 163 0.46 1.32 -16.73
CA ILE A 163 1.62 2.13 -16.34
C ILE A 163 2.09 1.87 -14.90
N TYR A 164 1.21 1.25 -14.10
CA TYR A 164 1.46 0.83 -12.73
C TYR A 164 1.73 -0.68 -12.61
N GLY A 165 1.87 -1.39 -13.74
CA GLY A 165 2.05 -2.84 -13.76
C GLY A 165 0.80 -3.64 -13.32
N HIS A 166 -0.39 -3.02 -13.37
CA HIS A 166 -1.63 -3.71 -13.00
C HIS A 166 -2.16 -4.54 -14.16
N VAL A 167 -2.51 -5.79 -13.89
CA VAL A 167 -3.20 -6.69 -14.83
C VAL A 167 -4.69 -6.31 -14.95
N VAL A 168 -5.26 -5.81 -13.84
CA VAL A 168 -6.65 -5.31 -13.79
C VAL A 168 -6.66 -3.90 -13.18
N GLN A 169 -7.73 -3.13 -13.46
CA GLN A 169 -7.91 -1.78 -12.91
C GLN A 169 -7.88 -1.74 -11.37
N GLY A 170 -8.18 -2.85 -10.73
CA GLY A 170 -8.47 -3.03 -9.32
C GLY A 170 -9.81 -3.70 -9.13
N TYR A 171 -10.32 -3.74 -7.90
CA TYR A 171 -11.55 -4.47 -7.57
C TYR A 171 -12.56 -3.56 -6.86
N ARG A 172 -13.85 -3.84 -7.11
CA ARG A 172 -14.93 -3.22 -6.33
C ARG A 172 -15.07 -3.91 -4.97
N VAL A 173 -15.67 -3.22 -4.01
CA VAL A 173 -15.89 -3.76 -2.66
C VAL A 173 -16.60 -5.11 -2.67
N ASN A 174 -17.66 -5.24 -3.47
CA ASN A 174 -18.42 -6.50 -3.56
C ASN A 174 -17.63 -7.65 -4.19
N GLU A 175 -16.69 -7.37 -5.08
CA GLU A 175 -15.79 -8.36 -5.66
C GLU A 175 -14.79 -8.87 -4.63
N LEU A 176 -14.13 -7.96 -3.89
CA LEU A 176 -13.26 -8.35 -2.78
C LEU A 176 -14.02 -9.13 -1.70
N GLN A 177 -15.24 -8.71 -1.37
CA GLN A 177 -16.07 -9.44 -0.40
C GLN A 177 -16.39 -10.86 -0.86
N LYS A 178 -16.69 -11.06 -2.16
CA LYS A 178 -16.90 -12.40 -2.73
C LYS A 178 -15.64 -13.25 -2.68
N MET A 179 -14.48 -12.67 -3.05
CA MET A 179 -13.19 -13.37 -2.98
C MET A 179 -12.87 -13.82 -1.56
N MET A 180 -13.06 -12.96 -0.56
CA MET A 180 -12.85 -13.35 0.83
C MET A 180 -13.84 -14.43 1.29
N SER A 181 -15.11 -14.30 0.89
CA SER A 181 -16.14 -15.27 1.26
C SER A 181 -15.90 -16.65 0.64
N SER A 182 -15.39 -16.73 -0.58
CA SER A 182 -15.12 -18.00 -1.27
C SER A 182 -14.07 -18.87 -0.56
N VAL A 183 -13.22 -18.26 0.25
CA VAL A 183 -12.18 -18.96 1.04
C VAL A 183 -12.51 -19.05 2.54
N GLY A 184 -13.77 -18.82 2.92
CA GLY A 184 -14.24 -18.98 4.30
C GLY A 184 -13.97 -17.80 5.23
N LEU A 185 -13.59 -16.64 4.69
CA LEU A 185 -13.47 -15.40 5.44
C LEU A 185 -14.77 -14.59 5.34
N THR A 186 -15.38 -14.23 6.45
CA THR A 186 -16.64 -13.47 6.49
C THR A 186 -16.35 -11.97 6.47
N PRO A 187 -16.74 -11.22 5.41
CA PRO A 187 -16.58 -9.76 5.37
C PRO A 187 -17.31 -9.08 6.53
N VAL A 188 -16.64 -8.15 7.21
CA VAL A 188 -17.20 -7.46 8.39
C VAL A 188 -17.25 -5.94 8.22
N ASN A 189 -16.29 -5.35 7.51
CA ASN A 189 -16.27 -3.91 7.30
C ASN A 189 -15.52 -3.56 6.01
N TRP A 190 -15.71 -2.32 5.54
CA TRP A 190 -14.99 -1.81 4.37
C TRP A 190 -14.88 -0.29 4.44
N GLY A 191 -14.03 0.29 3.63
CA GLY A 191 -13.89 1.72 3.45
C GLY A 191 -13.15 2.05 2.16
N GLY A 192 -13.12 3.32 1.82
CA GLY A 192 -12.31 3.84 0.71
C GLY A 192 -11.48 5.02 1.16
N TYR A 193 -10.44 5.29 0.43
CA TYR A 193 -9.57 6.46 0.58
C TYR A 193 -9.23 7.04 -0.79
N SER A 194 -8.54 8.19 -0.80
CA SER A 194 -8.28 8.94 -2.04
C SER A 194 -9.58 9.23 -2.78
N LYS A 195 -10.31 10.27 -2.34
CA LYS A 195 -11.51 10.73 -3.03
C LYS A 195 -11.11 11.66 -4.18
N PHE A 196 -12.05 12.43 -4.71
CA PHE A 196 -11.87 13.20 -5.93
C PHE A 196 -10.68 14.18 -5.88
N PHE A 197 -10.54 14.95 -4.82
CA PHE A 197 -9.50 15.98 -4.73
C PHE A 197 -8.12 15.39 -4.52
N THR A 198 -7.98 14.40 -3.64
CA THR A 198 -6.71 13.67 -3.47
C THR A 198 -6.30 12.97 -4.77
N GLU A 199 -7.22 12.26 -5.43
CA GLU A 199 -6.91 11.52 -6.66
C GLU A 199 -6.57 12.45 -7.82
N SER A 200 -7.24 13.62 -7.92
CA SER A 200 -6.91 14.65 -8.92
C SER A 200 -5.53 15.24 -8.69
N ALA A 201 -5.17 15.50 -7.44
CA ALA A 201 -3.86 16.00 -7.06
C ALA A 201 -2.76 14.97 -7.42
N GLU A 202 -2.95 13.71 -7.06
CA GLU A 202 -2.03 12.61 -7.41
C GLU A 202 -1.90 12.44 -8.93
N LEU A 203 -3.02 12.51 -9.68
CA LEU A 203 -2.98 12.45 -11.14
C LEU A 203 -2.14 13.59 -11.71
N ALA A 204 -2.32 14.82 -11.23
CA ALA A 204 -1.59 15.98 -11.73
C ALA A 204 -0.07 15.82 -11.52
N ILE A 205 0.36 15.32 -10.36
CA ILE A 205 1.77 15.08 -10.05
C ILE A 205 2.33 13.97 -10.94
N ASN A 206 1.66 12.83 -10.96
CA ASN A 206 2.14 11.68 -11.70
C ASN A 206 2.19 11.97 -13.21
N LEU A 207 1.19 12.71 -13.73
CA LEU A 207 1.18 13.14 -15.13
C LEU A 207 2.34 14.09 -15.43
N ALA A 208 2.60 15.07 -14.56
CA ALA A 208 3.74 15.96 -14.70
C ALA A 208 5.06 15.20 -14.66
N TYR A 209 5.20 14.24 -13.74
CA TYR A 209 6.37 13.37 -13.66
C TYR A 209 6.58 12.56 -14.96
N VAL A 210 5.57 11.83 -15.39
CA VAL A 210 5.64 10.97 -16.58
C VAL A 210 5.86 11.78 -17.85
N LYS A 211 5.08 12.85 -18.08
CA LYS A 211 5.10 13.61 -19.34
C LYS A 211 6.27 14.59 -19.45
N ILE A 212 6.76 15.13 -18.35
CA ILE A 212 7.78 16.17 -18.34
C ILE A 212 9.15 15.62 -17.97
N ILE A 213 9.22 14.78 -16.95
CA ILE A 213 10.48 14.35 -16.35
C ILE A 213 11.01 13.09 -17.05
N LEU A 214 10.19 12.04 -17.17
CA LEU A 214 10.62 10.80 -17.81
C LEU A 214 10.89 10.95 -19.31
N LYS A 215 10.16 11.80 -20.04
CA LYS A 215 10.48 12.12 -21.44
C LYS A 215 11.87 12.70 -21.64
N LYS A 216 12.46 13.31 -20.60
CA LYS A 216 13.81 13.91 -20.65
C LYS A 216 14.91 12.95 -20.18
N LYS A 217 14.55 11.83 -19.58
CA LYS A 217 15.48 10.83 -19.06
C LYS A 217 15.18 9.50 -19.77
N GLU A 218 16.07 9.01 -20.60
CA GLU A 218 16.03 7.66 -21.12
C GLU A 218 16.35 6.70 -19.97
N HIS A 219 15.35 6.30 -19.18
CA HIS A 219 15.48 5.29 -18.13
C HIS A 219 14.47 4.17 -18.37
N PRO A 220 14.94 2.99 -18.86
CA PRO A 220 14.08 1.85 -19.12
C PRO A 220 13.61 1.08 -17.89
N ASP A 221 14.19 1.30 -16.71
CA ASP A 221 14.06 0.39 -15.55
C ASP A 221 13.22 0.94 -14.37
N VAL A 222 12.49 2.04 -14.53
CA VAL A 222 11.66 2.61 -13.45
C VAL A 222 10.19 2.34 -13.77
N MET A 223 9.43 1.80 -12.80
CA MET A 223 7.96 1.77 -12.89
C MET A 223 7.44 3.18 -13.17
N VAL A 224 6.85 3.33 -14.37
CA VAL A 224 6.69 4.63 -15.04
C VAL A 224 5.59 5.48 -14.42
N GLY A 225 4.71 4.91 -13.56
CA GLY A 225 3.46 5.54 -13.13
C GLY A 225 3.54 6.45 -11.92
N THR A 226 4.58 6.38 -11.10
CA THR A 226 4.65 7.10 -9.82
C THR A 226 6.08 7.41 -9.40
N ILE A 227 6.24 8.47 -8.57
CA ILE A 227 7.52 8.76 -7.89
C ILE A 227 7.53 7.96 -6.58
N ALA A 228 7.92 6.70 -6.65
CA ALA A 228 7.94 5.84 -5.47
C ALA A 228 9.25 5.04 -5.40
N PRO A 229 10.40 5.68 -5.08
CA PRO A 229 11.66 4.99 -4.93
C PRO A 229 11.56 3.94 -3.81
N THR A 230 12.06 2.75 -4.11
CA THR A 230 12.13 1.61 -3.19
C THR A 230 13.51 1.48 -2.55
N ASN A 231 14.53 2.07 -3.16
CA ASN A 231 15.92 2.01 -2.70
C ASN A 231 16.64 3.36 -2.76
N LYS A 232 17.83 3.42 -2.14
CA LYS A 232 18.65 4.65 -2.05
C LYS A 232 19.07 5.19 -3.43
N LYS A 233 19.32 4.32 -4.42
CA LYS A 233 19.74 4.72 -5.77
C LYS A 233 18.60 5.44 -6.50
N GLU A 234 17.41 4.87 -6.46
CA GLU A 234 16.21 5.49 -7.02
C GLU A 234 15.86 6.81 -6.32
N MET A 235 15.99 6.85 -4.98
CA MET A 235 15.78 8.09 -4.22
C MET A 235 16.74 9.19 -4.64
N ALA A 236 18.03 8.87 -4.86
CA ALA A 236 19.00 9.83 -5.34
C ALA A 236 18.65 10.35 -6.76
N ALA A 237 18.15 9.47 -7.62
CA ALA A 237 17.76 9.82 -8.99
C ALA A 237 16.56 10.80 -9.05
N VAL A 238 15.64 10.78 -8.06
CA VAL A 238 14.46 11.65 -8.00
C VAL A 238 14.57 12.78 -6.97
N GLN A 239 15.73 12.99 -6.38
CA GLN A 239 15.90 13.96 -5.28
C GLN A 239 15.51 15.39 -5.66
N LYS A 240 15.80 15.82 -6.88
CA LYS A 240 15.43 17.16 -7.38
C LYS A 240 13.92 17.30 -7.48
N GLU A 241 13.26 16.30 -8.05
CA GLU A 241 11.81 16.22 -8.20
C GLU A 241 11.12 16.21 -6.83
N MET A 242 11.68 15.48 -5.87
CA MET A 242 11.19 15.44 -4.50
C MET A 242 11.33 16.78 -3.77
N ARG A 243 12.39 17.55 -4.03
CA ARG A 243 12.50 18.94 -3.51
C ARG A 243 11.42 19.84 -4.07
N MET A 244 11.19 19.80 -5.38
CA MET A 244 10.12 20.56 -6.05
C MET A 244 8.73 20.16 -5.51
N TYR A 245 8.49 18.84 -5.42
CA TYR A 245 7.27 18.32 -4.83
C TYR A 245 7.05 18.82 -3.41
N SER A 246 8.10 18.88 -2.61
CA SER A 246 8.03 19.37 -1.22
C SER A 246 7.54 20.80 -1.09
N LEU A 247 7.79 21.65 -2.09
CA LEU A 247 7.33 23.05 -2.10
C LEU A 247 5.83 23.16 -2.40
N ILE A 248 5.31 22.28 -3.24
CA ILE A 248 3.89 22.28 -3.63
C ILE A 248 3.02 21.44 -2.69
N PHE A 249 3.62 20.53 -1.93
CA PHE A 249 2.90 19.60 -1.06
C PHE A 249 1.92 20.26 -0.07
N PRO A 250 2.24 21.39 0.61
CA PRO A 250 1.29 22.04 1.51
C PRO A 250 -0.02 22.45 0.81
N PHE A 251 0.07 22.96 -0.41
CA PHE A 251 -1.11 23.35 -1.20
C PHE A 251 -1.93 22.13 -1.60
N MET A 252 -1.26 21.05 -2.02
CA MET A 252 -1.91 19.81 -2.36
C MET A 252 -2.58 19.14 -1.15
N TYR A 253 -1.92 19.20 0.00
CA TYR A 253 -2.51 18.75 1.25
C TYR A 253 -3.79 19.52 1.58
N LEU A 254 -3.75 20.86 1.53
CA LEU A 254 -4.94 21.69 1.73
C LEU A 254 -6.05 21.34 0.73
N PHE A 255 -5.70 21.18 -0.55
CA PHE A 255 -6.66 20.79 -1.59
C PHE A 255 -7.26 19.40 -1.29
N SER A 256 -6.47 18.44 -0.84
CA SER A 256 -6.95 17.10 -0.49
C SER A 256 -7.94 17.10 0.68
N LEU A 257 -7.89 18.10 1.56
CA LEU A 257 -8.84 18.19 2.69
C LEU A 257 -10.29 18.42 2.22
N LEU A 258 -10.49 18.91 1.01
CA LEU A 258 -11.82 19.03 0.40
C LEU A 258 -12.51 17.67 0.20
N ASP A 259 -11.76 16.57 0.19
CA ASP A 259 -12.31 15.23 0.19
C ASP A 259 -13.21 14.94 1.40
N LYS A 260 -13.03 15.67 2.51
CA LYS A 260 -13.89 15.57 3.71
C LYS A 260 -15.32 16.07 3.44
N LEU A 261 -15.50 16.93 2.44
CA LEU A 261 -16.82 17.43 2.03
C LEU A 261 -17.57 16.45 1.14
N ILE A 262 -16.88 15.46 0.55
CA ILE A 262 -17.51 14.44 -0.30
C ILE A 262 -18.13 13.37 0.59
N PRO A 263 -19.46 13.18 0.57
CA PRO A 263 -20.14 12.19 1.39
C PRO A 263 -19.80 10.76 0.94
N GLY A 264 -20.10 9.80 1.80
CA GLY A 264 -19.93 8.37 1.51
C GLY A 264 -18.57 7.80 1.91
N ARG A 265 -18.51 6.47 1.94
CA ARG A 265 -17.35 5.67 2.39
C ARG A 265 -16.42 5.26 1.25
N GLY A 266 -16.80 5.50 -0.01
CA GLY A 266 -16.04 5.10 -1.20
C GLY A 266 -14.87 6.04 -1.48
N GLY A 267 -13.97 5.58 -2.38
CA GLY A 267 -12.81 6.34 -2.86
C GLY A 267 -12.27 5.69 -4.14
N TYR A 268 -11.15 6.22 -4.63
CA TYR A 268 -10.41 5.65 -5.78
C TYR A 268 -9.54 4.45 -5.38
N ALA A 269 -9.43 4.17 -4.10
CA ALA A 269 -8.96 2.92 -3.56
C ALA A 269 -9.92 2.45 -2.47
N VAL A 270 -10.01 1.14 -2.28
CA VAL A 270 -10.92 0.47 -1.36
C VAL A 270 -10.19 -0.54 -0.50
N ALA A 271 -10.72 -0.78 0.68
CA ALA A 271 -10.26 -1.85 1.56
C ALA A 271 -11.46 -2.60 2.14
N VAL A 272 -11.33 -3.92 2.27
CA VAL A 272 -12.28 -4.82 2.90
C VAL A 272 -11.60 -5.56 4.03
N SER A 273 -12.22 -5.60 5.20
CA SER A 273 -11.81 -6.50 6.29
C SER A 273 -12.77 -7.67 6.40
N ALA A 274 -12.22 -8.86 6.58
CA ALA A 274 -12.97 -10.12 6.73
C ALA A 274 -12.40 -10.93 7.89
N ARG A 275 -13.25 -11.67 8.60
CA ARG A 275 -12.87 -12.52 9.73
C ARG A 275 -12.94 -13.99 9.39
N LYS A 276 -11.98 -14.77 9.88
CA LYS A 276 -12.06 -16.21 9.94
C LYS A 276 -12.97 -16.63 11.09
N ARG A 277 -13.88 -17.55 10.85
CA ARG A 277 -14.72 -18.09 11.95
C ARG A 277 -13.83 -18.71 13.04
N ALA A 278 -14.25 -18.55 14.30
CA ALA A 278 -13.61 -19.17 15.44
C ALA A 278 -13.77 -20.70 15.44
#